data_3838b09368fbc4f2f707bdd8aa9a4346
#
_entry.id   3838b09368fbc4f2f707bdd8aa9a4346
#
_cell.length_a   1.000
_cell.length_b   1.000
_cell.length_c   1.000
_cell.angle_alpha   90.00
_cell.angle_beta   90.00
_cell.angle_gamma   90.00
#
_symmetry.space_group_name_H-M   'P 1'
#
loop_
_entity.id
_entity.type
_entity.pdbx_description
1 polymer ?
#
loop_
_entity_poly.entity_id
_entity_poly.type
_entity_poly.pdbx_seq_one_letter_code
_entity_poly.pdbx_strand_id
1 'polypeptide(L)'
;ARGDDMKGPLVRGIDPDKEGAVTDLAATNAEVLKQLVPGEFRVVLGRELARSLGARVGDAITLIAPAGQVTPAGVVPRLKQMTVAGTFDSGHYEYDSALVMLHHEDAQRIFRLEGPTGVRLKLKDLHQAREVAQQLAGSLSGDLLIRDWTQQNRTWFAAVQLEKRMMFIILTLIVAVAAFNLVSTLVMTVTDKRAD
;
A
#
# COMPACT_ATOMS: atom_id res chain seq x y z
N ALA A 1 1.44 10.19 19.10
CA ALA A 1 1.46 11.60 19.50
C ALA A 1 2.80 11.96 20.13
N ARG A 2 3.21 13.19 19.98
CA ARG A 2 4.36 13.79 20.69
C ARG A 2 3.99 15.23 21.04
N GLY A 3 3.90 15.53 22.35
CA GLY A 3 3.32 16.80 22.80
C GLY A 3 1.90 16.99 22.30
N ASP A 4 1.63 18.15 21.69
CA ASP A 4 0.31 18.50 21.11
C ASP A 4 0.12 17.95 19.70
N ASP A 5 1.17 17.42 19.05
CA ASP A 5 1.09 16.88 17.70
C ASP A 5 0.52 15.46 17.72
N MET A 6 -0.64 15.32 17.10
CA MET A 6 -1.31 14.02 16.92
C MET A 6 -1.47 13.71 15.45
N LYS A 7 -1.04 12.52 15.05
CA LYS A 7 -1.21 11.96 13.69
C LYS A 7 -1.88 10.61 13.78
N GLY A 8 -2.61 10.22 12.74
CA GLY A 8 -3.26 8.91 12.64
C GLY A 8 -2.53 7.98 11.68
N PRO A 9 -1.33 7.48 12.04
CA PRO A 9 -0.59 6.60 11.18
C PRO A 9 -1.18 5.19 11.16
N LEU A 10 -0.87 4.46 10.10
CA LEU A 10 -1.06 3.02 10.04
C LEU A 10 0.04 2.33 10.85
N VAL A 11 -0.36 1.58 11.86
CA VAL A 11 0.58 0.82 12.69
C VAL A 11 0.69 -0.61 12.17
N ARG A 12 1.90 -1.05 11.86
CA ARG A 12 2.20 -2.39 11.36
C ARG A 12 3.12 -3.13 12.32
N GLY A 13 2.63 -4.22 12.90
CA GLY A 13 3.46 -5.20 13.61
C GLY A 13 4.13 -6.13 12.59
N ILE A 14 5.45 -6.20 12.61
CA ILE A 14 6.26 -7.02 11.69
C ILE A 14 7.16 -7.99 12.47
N ASP A 15 7.57 -9.05 11.80
CA ASP A 15 8.69 -9.88 12.19
C ASP A 15 9.93 -9.40 11.40
N PRO A 16 10.89 -8.71 12.06
CA PRO A 16 12.02 -8.09 11.34
C PRO A 16 12.85 -9.08 10.52
N ASP A 17 12.91 -10.34 10.95
CA ASP A 17 13.71 -11.37 10.27
C ASP A 17 13.03 -11.86 8.98
N LYS A 18 11.71 -11.80 8.92
CA LYS A 18 10.91 -12.30 7.79
C LYS A 18 10.43 -11.21 6.82
N GLU A 19 10.21 -10.01 7.32
CA GLU A 19 9.62 -8.92 6.52
C GLU A 19 10.48 -8.55 5.30
N GLY A 20 11.81 -8.64 5.41
CA GLY A 20 12.74 -8.38 4.30
C GLY A 20 12.58 -9.31 3.10
N ALA A 21 12.09 -10.54 3.32
CA ALA A 21 11.79 -11.47 2.23
C ALA A 21 10.49 -11.11 1.48
N VAL A 22 9.59 -10.35 2.13
CA VAL A 22 8.25 -10.06 1.62
C VAL A 22 8.15 -8.65 1.04
N THR A 23 8.83 -7.66 1.63
CA THR A 23 8.76 -6.27 1.19
C THR A 23 10.13 -5.69 0.86
N ASP A 24 10.23 -5.01 -0.28
CA ASP A 24 11.48 -4.36 -0.68
C ASP A 24 11.85 -3.20 0.27
N LEU A 25 10.83 -2.54 0.82
CA LEU A 25 11.02 -1.53 1.87
C LEU A 25 11.76 -2.09 3.09
N ALA A 26 11.40 -3.28 3.55
CA ALA A 26 12.07 -3.92 4.67
C ALA A 26 13.46 -4.44 4.29
N ALA A 27 13.63 -4.92 3.07
CA ALA A 27 14.94 -5.33 2.57
C ALA A 27 15.93 -4.15 2.53
N THR A 28 15.49 -2.98 2.05
CA THR A 28 16.31 -1.77 1.97
C THR A 28 16.64 -1.18 3.35
N ASN A 29 15.75 -1.33 4.34
CA ASN A 29 15.88 -0.76 5.68
C ASN A 29 16.16 -1.82 6.77
N ALA A 30 16.69 -2.98 6.40
CA ALA A 30 16.85 -4.14 7.28
C ALA A 30 17.61 -3.82 8.58
N GLU A 31 18.69 -3.03 8.51
CA GLU A 31 19.49 -2.65 9.68
C GLU A 31 18.70 -1.88 10.74
N VAL A 32 17.80 -0.99 10.31
CA VAL A 32 16.96 -0.23 11.22
C VAL A 32 15.85 -1.10 11.80
N LEU A 33 15.28 -1.99 10.99
CA LEU A 33 14.21 -2.89 11.43
C LEU A 33 14.69 -3.95 12.41
N LYS A 34 15.93 -4.41 12.34
CA LYS A 34 16.54 -5.31 13.35
C LYS A 34 16.60 -4.72 14.77
N GLN A 35 16.47 -3.40 14.91
CA GLN A 35 16.40 -2.75 16.22
C GLN A 35 15.03 -2.92 16.90
N LEU A 36 14.05 -3.48 16.21
CA LEU A 36 12.74 -3.82 16.77
C LEU A 36 12.82 -5.13 17.56
N VAL A 37 13.19 -5.02 18.82
CA VAL A 37 13.31 -6.15 19.74
C VAL A 37 12.01 -6.34 20.50
N PRO A 38 11.47 -7.58 20.62
CA PRO A 38 10.23 -7.84 21.35
C PRO A 38 10.33 -7.46 22.81
N GLY A 39 9.32 -6.78 23.34
CA GLY A 39 9.25 -6.35 24.73
C GLY A 39 9.84 -4.98 25.03
N GLU A 40 10.66 -4.42 24.13
CA GLU A 40 11.28 -3.11 24.32
C GLU A 40 10.40 -1.94 23.84
N PHE A 41 9.29 -2.23 23.17
CA PHE A 41 8.35 -1.23 22.66
C PHE A 41 9.04 -0.15 21.82
N ARG A 42 9.91 -0.60 20.91
CA ARG A 42 10.58 0.26 19.96
C ARG A 42 9.75 0.44 18.69
N VAL A 43 9.88 1.59 18.04
CA VAL A 43 9.21 1.90 16.77
C VAL A 43 10.19 2.43 15.75
N VAL A 44 9.92 2.10 14.50
CA VAL A 44 10.56 2.71 13.33
C VAL A 44 9.49 3.52 12.60
N LEU A 45 9.76 4.80 12.38
CA LEU A 45 8.84 5.75 11.76
C LEU A 45 9.23 6.00 10.31
N GLY A 46 8.24 6.25 9.46
CA GLY A 46 8.54 6.84 8.16
C GLY A 46 9.19 8.22 8.32
N ARG A 47 10.11 8.56 7.43
CA ARG A 47 10.91 9.80 7.52
C ARG A 47 10.03 11.04 7.62
N GLU A 48 9.00 11.15 6.79
CA GLU A 48 8.10 12.31 6.78
C GLU A 48 7.23 12.38 8.04
N LEU A 49 6.80 11.21 8.57
CA LEU A 49 6.08 11.15 9.82
C LEU A 49 6.96 11.60 10.98
N ALA A 50 8.20 11.13 11.06
CA ALA A 50 9.15 11.55 12.08
C ALA A 50 9.40 13.06 12.02
N ARG A 51 9.57 13.62 10.82
CA ARG A 51 9.73 15.06 10.60
C ARG A 51 8.49 15.83 11.06
N SER A 52 7.29 15.37 10.71
CA SER A 52 6.04 16.04 11.09
C SER A 52 5.75 16.02 12.60
N LEU A 53 6.25 15.02 13.31
CA LEU A 53 6.17 14.91 14.77
C LEU A 53 7.37 15.56 15.49
N GLY A 54 8.34 16.08 14.74
CA GLY A 54 9.61 16.55 15.28
C GLY A 54 10.39 15.46 16.05
N ALA A 55 10.13 14.18 15.78
CA ALA A 55 10.69 13.05 16.51
C ALA A 55 12.05 12.65 15.93
N ARG A 56 13.01 12.38 16.80
CA ARG A 56 14.36 11.90 16.48
C ARG A 56 14.57 10.51 17.05
N VAL A 57 15.58 9.83 16.55
CA VAL A 57 16.02 8.54 17.12
C VAL A 57 16.36 8.71 18.61
N GLY A 58 15.84 7.83 19.45
CA GLY A 58 15.95 7.88 20.89
C GLY A 58 14.82 8.63 21.60
N ASP A 59 14.01 9.41 20.88
CA ASP A 59 12.90 10.14 21.50
C ASP A 59 11.76 9.19 21.91
N ALA A 60 11.04 9.58 22.95
CA ALA A 60 9.82 8.90 23.37
C ALA A 60 8.60 9.48 22.64
N ILE A 61 7.78 8.61 22.10
CA ILE A 61 6.49 8.95 21.51
C ILE A 61 5.38 8.14 22.17
N THR A 62 4.15 8.67 22.16
CA THR A 62 3.00 7.97 22.72
C THR A 62 2.13 7.42 21.60
N LEU A 63 1.97 6.11 21.56
CA LEU A 63 0.99 5.45 20.69
C LEU A 63 -0.35 5.42 21.41
N ILE A 64 -1.39 5.87 20.71
CA ILE A 64 -2.78 5.89 21.16
C ILE A 64 -3.54 4.81 20.41
N ALA A 65 -3.93 3.74 21.11
CA ALA A 65 -4.75 2.68 20.52
C ALA A 65 -6.23 3.05 20.68
N PRO A 66 -7.00 3.16 19.57
CA PRO A 66 -8.41 3.57 19.61
C PRO A 66 -9.30 2.55 20.32
N ALA A 67 -8.92 1.25 20.27
CA ALA A 67 -9.62 0.21 21.04
C ALA A 67 -9.33 0.39 22.55
N GLY A 68 -10.11 1.26 23.16
CA GLY A 68 -9.98 1.62 24.57
C GLY A 68 -10.48 0.55 25.54
N GLN A 69 -10.33 0.84 26.81
CA GLN A 69 -10.91 0.08 27.90
C GLN A 69 -12.28 0.70 28.25
N VAL A 70 -13.33 -0.11 28.23
CA VAL A 70 -14.65 0.35 28.69
C VAL A 70 -14.60 0.50 30.20
N THR A 71 -14.79 1.69 30.70
CA THR A 71 -14.88 2.02 32.12
C THR A 71 -16.27 2.57 32.43
N PRO A 72 -16.71 2.60 33.69
CA PRO A 72 -17.97 3.22 34.07
C PRO A 72 -18.08 4.71 33.66
N ALA A 73 -16.93 5.38 33.45
CA ALA A 73 -16.85 6.76 33.00
C ALA A 73 -16.78 6.93 31.47
N GLY A 74 -16.82 5.83 30.70
CA GLY A 74 -16.71 5.82 29.23
C GLY A 74 -15.54 5.02 28.69
N VAL A 75 -15.29 5.14 27.41
CA VAL A 75 -14.17 4.46 26.72
C VAL A 75 -12.90 5.30 26.86
N VAL A 76 -11.90 4.76 27.56
CA VAL A 76 -10.59 5.41 27.71
C VAL A 76 -9.60 4.79 26.72
N PRO A 77 -9.00 5.56 25.80
CA PRO A 77 -8.00 5.04 24.86
C PRO A 77 -6.76 4.54 25.62
N ARG A 78 -6.12 3.51 25.07
CA ARG A 78 -4.86 3.02 25.66
C ARG A 78 -3.70 3.84 25.14
N LEU A 79 -2.88 4.27 26.06
CA LEU A 79 -1.65 5.00 25.80
C LEU A 79 -0.47 4.10 26.08
N LYS A 80 0.45 3.97 25.11
CA LYS A 80 1.71 3.27 25.31
C LYS A 80 2.86 4.15 24.87
N GLN A 81 3.78 4.42 25.78
CA GLN A 81 5.02 5.10 25.44
C GLN A 81 5.96 4.13 24.74
N MET A 82 6.58 4.60 23.65
CA MET A 82 7.48 3.84 22.80
C MET A 82 8.70 4.67 22.46
N THR A 83 9.82 4.02 22.20
CA THR A 83 11.08 4.69 21.85
C THR A 83 11.29 4.60 20.34
N VAL A 84 11.65 5.70 19.70
CA VAL A 84 11.99 5.75 18.29
C VAL A 84 13.35 5.09 18.07
N ALA A 85 13.38 3.90 17.49
CA ALA A 85 14.61 3.17 17.16
C ALA A 85 15.28 3.72 15.90
N GLY A 86 14.48 4.21 14.95
CA GLY A 86 15.00 4.74 13.70
C GLY A 86 13.91 5.27 12.79
N THR A 87 14.32 5.68 11.62
CA THR A 87 13.42 6.10 10.54
C THR A 87 13.72 5.31 9.28
N PHE A 88 12.69 5.01 8.49
CA PHE A 88 12.84 4.43 7.17
C PHE A 88 12.43 5.42 6.08
N ASP A 89 12.94 5.17 4.88
CA ASP A 89 12.58 5.87 3.66
C ASP A 89 12.18 4.86 2.60
N SER A 90 10.95 4.97 2.11
CA SER A 90 10.43 4.09 1.05
C SER A 90 10.54 4.70 -0.35
N GLY A 91 10.87 5.99 -0.43
CA GLY A 91 10.77 6.78 -1.66
C GLY A 91 9.33 7.15 -2.04
N HIS A 92 8.34 6.80 -1.21
CA HIS A 92 6.93 7.11 -1.42
C HIS A 92 6.38 7.92 -0.24
N TYR A 93 6.03 9.17 -0.49
CA TYR A 93 5.54 10.07 0.54
C TYR A 93 4.37 9.52 1.36
N GLU A 94 3.43 8.80 0.73
CA GLU A 94 2.27 8.22 1.40
C GLU A 94 2.66 7.21 2.49
N TYR A 95 3.65 6.35 2.21
CA TYR A 95 4.17 5.41 3.20
C TYR A 95 5.01 6.12 4.25
N ASP A 96 5.87 7.03 3.83
CA ASP A 96 6.79 7.73 4.72
C ASP A 96 6.07 8.69 5.68
N SER A 97 4.87 9.18 5.31
CA SER A 97 4.07 10.07 6.15
C SER A 97 3.05 9.36 7.05
N ALA A 98 2.72 8.09 6.75
CA ALA A 98 1.60 7.43 7.40
C ALA A 98 1.91 6.07 8.03
N LEU A 99 3.12 5.51 7.87
CA LEU A 99 3.44 4.17 8.34
C LEU A 99 4.36 4.19 9.56
N VAL A 100 3.99 3.39 10.57
CA VAL A 100 4.79 3.08 11.76
C VAL A 100 4.99 1.58 11.83
N MET A 101 6.22 1.14 12.02
CA MET A 101 6.55 -0.26 12.21
C MET A 101 7.02 -0.53 13.64
N LEU A 102 6.58 -1.65 14.19
CA LEU A 102 7.01 -2.16 15.49
C LEU A 102 7.07 -3.69 15.46
N HIS A 103 7.65 -4.30 16.48
CA HIS A 103 7.67 -5.75 16.58
C HIS A 103 6.25 -6.30 16.72
N HIS A 104 5.93 -7.40 16.04
CA HIS A 104 4.57 -7.95 16.01
C HIS A 104 4.06 -8.37 17.39
N GLU A 105 4.93 -8.88 18.27
CA GLU A 105 4.55 -9.21 19.65
C GLU A 105 4.17 -7.97 20.46
N ASP A 106 4.88 -6.86 20.28
CA ASP A 106 4.55 -5.60 20.95
C ASP A 106 3.25 -5.03 20.41
N ALA A 107 3.00 -5.17 19.09
CA ALA A 107 1.70 -4.84 18.51
C ALA A 107 0.58 -5.65 19.14
N GLN A 108 0.74 -6.97 19.26
CA GLN A 108 -0.25 -7.85 19.89
C GLN A 108 -0.55 -7.41 21.34
N ARG A 109 0.48 -7.08 22.12
CA ARG A 109 0.31 -6.61 23.51
C ARG A 109 -0.43 -5.28 23.58
N ILE A 110 -0.09 -4.31 22.71
CA ILE A 110 -0.72 -2.99 22.70
C ILE A 110 -2.18 -3.07 22.26
N PHE A 111 -2.46 -3.80 21.19
CA PHE A 111 -3.80 -3.93 20.62
C PHE A 111 -4.62 -5.07 21.23
N ARG A 112 -4.02 -5.88 22.14
CA ARG A 112 -4.62 -7.10 22.75
C ARG A 112 -5.15 -8.07 21.69
N LEU A 113 -4.30 -8.39 20.74
CA LEU A 113 -4.61 -9.36 19.72
C LEU A 113 -4.15 -10.75 20.18
N GLU A 114 -4.97 -11.77 19.95
CA GLU A 114 -4.64 -13.15 20.29
C GLU A 114 -3.60 -13.75 19.34
N GLY A 115 -3.39 -13.11 18.17
CA GLY A 115 -2.45 -13.57 17.16
C GLY A 115 -2.24 -12.53 16.06
N PRO A 116 -1.53 -12.88 14.99
CA PRO A 116 -1.36 -12.03 13.83
C PRO A 116 -2.72 -11.79 13.15
N THR A 117 -2.99 -10.54 12.78
CA THR A 117 -4.23 -10.13 12.09
C THR A 117 -4.26 -10.52 10.62
N GLY A 118 -3.15 -10.95 10.07
CA GLY A 118 -3.04 -11.37 8.68
C GLY A 118 -1.65 -11.84 8.31
N VAL A 119 -1.55 -12.49 7.16
CA VAL A 119 -0.31 -12.97 6.57
C VAL A 119 -0.14 -12.32 5.20
N ARG A 120 1.05 -11.84 4.90
CA ARG A 120 1.41 -11.30 3.59
C ARG A 120 2.23 -12.33 2.82
N LEU A 121 1.87 -12.51 1.56
CA LEU A 121 2.57 -13.39 0.64
C LEU A 121 3.19 -12.56 -0.49
N LYS A 122 4.47 -12.79 -0.80
CA LYS A 122 5.15 -12.26 -1.98
C LYS A 122 5.19 -13.35 -3.04
N LEU A 123 4.60 -13.10 -4.19
CA LEU A 123 4.60 -14.02 -5.32
C LEU A 123 5.84 -13.75 -6.19
N LYS A 124 6.33 -14.79 -6.85
CA LYS A 124 7.41 -14.67 -7.85
C LYS A 124 6.93 -13.93 -9.09
N ASP A 125 5.69 -14.17 -9.49
CA ASP A 125 5.04 -13.50 -10.62
C ASP A 125 3.86 -12.67 -10.12
N LEU A 126 3.96 -11.36 -10.30
CA LEU A 126 2.96 -10.38 -9.90
C LEU A 126 1.60 -10.60 -10.62
N HIS A 127 1.63 -11.08 -11.86
CA HIS A 127 0.43 -11.27 -12.67
C HIS A 127 -0.44 -12.44 -12.20
N GLN A 128 0.14 -13.39 -11.48
CA GLN A 128 -0.58 -14.55 -10.93
C GLN A 128 -1.32 -14.24 -9.62
N ALA A 129 -1.20 -13.02 -9.09
CA ALA A 129 -1.76 -12.66 -7.78
C ALA A 129 -3.27 -12.93 -7.67
N ARG A 130 -4.02 -12.64 -8.73
CA ARG A 130 -5.47 -12.85 -8.77
C ARG A 130 -5.83 -14.34 -8.77
N GLU A 131 -5.12 -15.14 -9.56
CA GLU A 131 -5.34 -16.58 -9.65
C GLU A 131 -5.00 -17.28 -8.34
N VAL A 132 -3.85 -16.97 -7.76
CA VAL A 132 -3.43 -17.49 -6.45
C VAL A 132 -4.41 -17.09 -5.35
N ALA A 133 -4.91 -15.84 -5.36
CA ALA A 133 -5.92 -15.40 -4.40
C ALA A 133 -7.22 -16.20 -4.51
N GLN A 134 -7.66 -16.54 -5.73
CA GLN A 134 -8.84 -17.39 -5.96
C GLN A 134 -8.61 -18.83 -5.50
N GLN A 135 -7.43 -19.41 -5.77
CA GLN A 135 -7.06 -20.74 -5.33
C GLN A 135 -7.02 -20.84 -3.80
N LEU A 136 -6.45 -19.83 -3.13
CA LEU A 136 -6.41 -19.74 -1.68
C LEU A 136 -7.82 -19.61 -1.09
N ALA A 137 -8.68 -18.80 -1.70
CA ALA A 137 -10.06 -18.66 -1.25
C ALA A 137 -10.86 -19.95 -1.35
N GLY A 138 -10.55 -20.80 -2.33
CA GLY A 138 -11.19 -22.12 -2.48
C GLY A 138 -10.59 -23.23 -1.58
N SER A 139 -9.32 -23.09 -1.16
CA SER A 139 -8.60 -24.10 -0.39
C SER A 139 -8.61 -23.86 1.12
N LEU A 140 -8.72 -22.61 1.55
CA LEU A 140 -8.73 -22.24 2.95
C LEU A 140 -10.16 -22.21 3.47
N SER A 141 -10.44 -23.02 4.48
CA SER A 141 -11.71 -23.01 5.21
C SER A 141 -11.64 -21.98 6.34
N GLY A 142 -12.57 -21.03 6.36
CA GLY A 142 -12.67 -20.01 7.40
C GLY A 142 -13.12 -18.66 6.83
N ASP A 143 -13.47 -17.74 7.73
CA ASP A 143 -13.84 -16.37 7.38
C ASP A 143 -12.60 -15.50 7.12
N LEU A 144 -11.80 -15.92 6.12
CA LEU A 144 -10.54 -15.24 5.75
C LEU A 144 -10.77 -14.28 4.61
N LEU A 145 -10.39 -13.02 4.82
CA LEU A 145 -10.43 -12.00 3.78
C LEU A 145 -9.13 -12.03 2.97
N ILE A 146 -9.17 -12.61 1.78
CA ILE A 146 -8.04 -12.66 0.87
C ILE A 146 -8.10 -11.45 -0.05
N ARG A 147 -7.05 -10.64 -0.04
CA ARG A 147 -6.91 -9.45 -0.90
C ARG A 147 -5.66 -9.55 -1.73
N ASP A 148 -5.79 -9.36 -3.02
CA ASP A 148 -4.67 -9.15 -3.91
C ASP A 148 -4.40 -7.65 -4.14
N TRP A 149 -3.24 -7.32 -4.67
CA TRP A 149 -2.83 -5.95 -4.93
C TRP A 149 -3.69 -5.26 -6.01
N THR A 150 -4.33 -6.02 -6.91
CA THR A 150 -5.20 -5.46 -7.96
C THR A 150 -6.51 -4.97 -7.39
N GLN A 151 -7.04 -5.64 -6.35
CA GLN A 151 -8.25 -5.20 -5.64
C GLN A 151 -7.97 -3.95 -4.81
N GLN A 152 -6.80 -3.85 -4.20
CA GLN A 152 -6.40 -2.70 -3.41
C GLN A 152 -6.27 -1.43 -4.28
N ASN A 153 -5.85 -1.61 -5.54
CA ASN A 153 -5.68 -0.52 -6.51
C ASN A 153 -6.77 -0.50 -7.59
N ARG A 154 -7.96 -1.03 -7.29
CA ARG A 154 -9.06 -1.21 -8.26
C ARG A 154 -9.42 0.07 -9.02
N THR A 155 -9.47 1.20 -8.33
CA THR A 155 -9.80 2.50 -8.92
C THR A 155 -8.74 2.92 -9.95
N TRP A 156 -7.46 2.72 -9.63
CA TRP A 156 -6.36 3.02 -10.54
C TRP A 156 -6.41 2.12 -11.80
N PHE A 157 -6.64 0.82 -11.63
CA PHE A 157 -6.80 -0.12 -12.75
C PHE A 157 -8.00 0.22 -13.63
N ALA A 158 -9.12 0.61 -13.03
CA ALA A 158 -10.30 1.06 -13.77
C ALA A 158 -10.00 2.31 -14.62
N ALA A 159 -9.26 3.27 -14.06
CA ALA A 159 -8.82 4.47 -14.78
C ALA A 159 -7.92 4.13 -15.98
N VAL A 160 -6.92 3.27 -15.79
CA VAL A 160 -6.01 2.82 -16.88
C VAL A 160 -6.77 2.06 -17.97
N GLN A 161 -7.73 1.22 -17.61
CA GLN A 161 -8.56 0.52 -18.62
C GLN A 161 -9.45 1.49 -19.40
N LEU A 162 -10.02 2.49 -18.75
CA LEU A 162 -10.78 3.54 -19.41
C LEU A 162 -9.90 4.31 -20.39
N GLU A 163 -8.71 4.71 -19.97
CA GLU A 163 -7.74 5.40 -20.82
C GLU A 163 -7.38 4.59 -22.06
N LYS A 164 -7.05 3.30 -21.91
CA LYS A 164 -6.78 2.39 -23.06
C LYS A 164 -7.95 2.32 -24.03
N ARG A 165 -9.19 2.26 -23.51
CA ARG A 165 -10.40 2.24 -24.37
C ARG A 165 -10.57 3.55 -25.12
N MET A 166 -10.37 4.69 -24.45
CA MET A 166 -10.42 6.01 -25.09
C MET A 166 -9.36 6.15 -26.18
N MET A 167 -8.12 5.74 -25.91
CA MET A 167 -7.03 5.73 -26.88
C MET A 167 -7.35 4.86 -28.10
N PHE A 168 -7.92 3.68 -27.89
CA PHE A 168 -8.34 2.80 -28.98
C PHE A 168 -9.42 3.44 -29.87
N ILE A 169 -10.44 4.07 -29.27
CA ILE A 169 -11.51 4.76 -30.00
C ILE A 169 -10.92 5.91 -30.84
N ILE A 170 -10.05 6.75 -30.25
CA ILE A 170 -9.43 7.87 -30.93
C ILE A 170 -8.57 7.38 -32.11
N LEU A 171 -7.74 6.35 -31.90
CA LEU A 171 -6.90 5.78 -32.92
C LEU A 171 -7.75 5.22 -34.08
N THR A 172 -8.83 4.49 -33.78
CA THR A 172 -9.75 3.94 -34.75
C THR A 172 -10.40 5.05 -35.60
N LEU A 173 -10.80 6.15 -34.96
CA LEU A 173 -11.37 7.30 -35.66
C LEU A 173 -10.37 7.96 -36.60
N ILE A 174 -9.12 8.15 -36.16
CA ILE A 174 -8.04 8.72 -37.00
C ILE A 174 -7.80 7.84 -38.21
N VAL A 175 -7.71 6.51 -38.04
CA VAL A 175 -7.52 5.56 -39.13
C VAL A 175 -8.70 5.59 -40.08
N ALA A 176 -9.94 5.66 -39.58
CA ALA A 176 -11.14 5.77 -40.41
C ALA A 176 -11.13 7.05 -41.30
N VAL A 177 -10.81 8.20 -40.69
CA VAL A 177 -10.71 9.47 -41.46
C VAL A 177 -9.62 9.39 -42.51
N ALA A 178 -8.44 8.81 -42.20
CA ALA A 178 -7.37 8.62 -43.16
C ALA A 178 -7.81 7.71 -44.33
N ALA A 179 -8.52 6.63 -44.05
CA ALA A 179 -9.05 5.73 -45.07
C ALA A 179 -10.09 6.41 -45.99
N PHE A 180 -11.00 7.23 -45.42
CA PHE A 180 -11.94 8.02 -46.22
C PHE A 180 -11.24 9.02 -47.12
N ASN A 181 -10.22 9.73 -46.67
CA ASN A 181 -9.43 10.64 -47.46
C ASN A 181 -8.76 9.91 -48.64
N LEU A 182 -8.19 8.73 -48.39
CA LEU A 182 -7.52 7.94 -49.40
C LEU A 182 -8.50 7.43 -50.46
N VAL A 183 -9.67 6.95 -50.03
CA VAL A 183 -10.74 6.52 -50.94
C VAL A 183 -11.25 7.70 -51.83
N SER A 184 -11.49 8.86 -51.22
CA SER A 184 -11.93 10.07 -51.93
C SER A 184 -10.91 10.51 -52.99
N THR A 185 -9.63 10.48 -52.67
CA THR A 185 -8.54 10.83 -53.59
C THR A 185 -8.48 9.82 -54.75
N LEU A 186 -8.62 8.52 -54.49
CA LEU A 186 -8.63 7.49 -55.53
C LEU A 186 -9.83 7.62 -56.46
N VAL A 187 -11.03 7.85 -55.90
CA VAL A 187 -12.24 8.05 -56.72
C VAL A 187 -12.08 9.27 -57.61
N MET A 188 -11.59 10.38 -57.12
CA MET A 188 -11.36 11.60 -57.90
C MET A 188 -10.36 11.36 -59.04
N THR A 189 -9.23 10.69 -58.75
CA THR A 189 -8.20 10.37 -59.75
C THR A 189 -8.74 9.42 -60.86
N VAL A 190 -9.57 8.45 -60.49
CA VAL A 190 -10.19 7.53 -61.45
C VAL A 190 -11.23 8.23 -62.31
N THR A 191 -12.00 9.17 -61.71
CA THR A 191 -13.04 9.91 -62.44
C THR A 191 -12.43 10.86 -63.49
N ASP A 192 -11.36 11.58 -63.09
CA ASP A 192 -10.64 12.48 -64.02
C ASP A 192 -10.03 11.74 -65.22
N LYS A 193 -9.47 10.53 -65.01
CA LYS A 193 -8.92 9.73 -66.10
C LYS A 193 -9.98 9.10 -66.99
N ARG A 194 -11.26 9.08 -66.66
CA ARG A 194 -12.33 8.60 -67.48
C ARG A 194 -12.91 9.70 -68.40
N ALA A 195 -12.61 10.96 -68.13
CA ALA A 195 -13.10 12.11 -68.88
C ALA A 195 -12.18 12.48 -70.07
N ASP A 196 -10.96 11.92 -70.15
CA ASP A 196 -10.03 11.98 -71.28
C ASP A 196 -10.16 10.71 -72.09
#